data_aa3b8110ad82aaaf43daf5b33bf14cd0
#
_entry.id   aa3b8110ad82aaaf43daf5b33bf14cd0
#
_cell.length_a   1.000
_cell.length_b   1.000
_cell.length_c   1.000
_cell.angle_alpha   90.00
_cell.angle_beta   90.00
_cell.angle_gamma   90.00
#
_symmetry.space_group_name_H-M   'P 1'
#
loop_
_entity.id
_entity.type
_entity.pdbx_description
1 polymer ?
#
loop_
_entity_poly.entity_id
_entity_poly.type
_entity_poly.pdbx_seq_one_letter_code
_entity_poly.pdbx_strand_id
1 'polypeptide(L)'
;MIKLAHVCIESADLEATERFYACLGLRRQFEFRNLTGLLIGFYLKFDDETFLEVIRVQSVREEGACRHFAIESDDVGALRAALLAAGFEAGDKQLGEDHTWMVNCRDPNGVFIELHEYGPQSMQRHGGTCVLDYIPRRRSP
;
A
#
# COMPACT_ATOMS: atom_id res chain seq x y z
N MET A 1 19.96 -13.81 3.51
CA MET A 1 18.93 -12.85 3.89
C MET A 1 17.71 -13.05 2.98
N ILE A 2 16.52 -13.11 3.56
CA ILE A 2 15.25 -13.20 2.79
C ILE A 2 14.41 -12.00 3.20
N LYS A 3 13.98 -11.18 2.23
CA LYS A 3 13.07 -10.05 2.43
C LYS A 3 12.14 -9.91 1.22
N LEU A 4 11.04 -9.20 1.38
CA LEU A 4 10.18 -8.83 0.26
C LEU A 4 10.98 -7.93 -0.71
N ALA A 5 11.02 -8.29 -2.00
CA ALA A 5 11.68 -7.49 -3.02
C ALA A 5 10.76 -6.39 -3.56
N HIS A 6 9.57 -6.77 -4.00
CA HIS A 6 8.54 -5.83 -4.46
C HIS A 6 7.14 -6.44 -4.39
N VAL A 7 6.14 -5.56 -4.46
CA VAL A 7 4.74 -5.88 -4.78
C VAL A 7 4.45 -5.25 -6.15
N CYS A 8 3.75 -5.95 -7.01
CA CYS A 8 3.31 -5.43 -8.30
C CYS A 8 1.81 -5.13 -8.28
N ILE A 9 1.44 -3.93 -8.70
CA ILE A 9 0.05 -3.49 -8.84
C ILE A 9 -0.26 -3.05 -10.28
N GLU A 10 -1.52 -3.16 -10.66
CA GLU A 10 -2.01 -2.65 -11.93
C GLU A 10 -2.47 -1.20 -11.79
N SER A 11 -2.30 -0.41 -12.86
CA SER A 11 -2.76 0.98 -12.93
C SER A 11 -3.34 1.30 -14.30
N ALA A 12 -4.55 1.83 -14.32
CA ALA A 12 -5.15 2.40 -15.53
C ALA A 12 -4.72 3.88 -15.75
N ASP A 13 -4.27 4.56 -14.68
CA ASP A 13 -3.79 5.94 -14.71
C ASP A 13 -2.47 6.05 -13.92
N LEU A 14 -1.34 5.97 -14.65
CA LEU A 14 0.00 6.01 -14.06
C LEU A 14 0.30 7.32 -13.35
N GLU A 15 -0.21 8.46 -13.86
CA GLU A 15 0.04 9.77 -13.27
C GLU A 15 -0.68 9.93 -11.94
N ALA A 16 -1.95 9.57 -11.86
CA ALA A 16 -2.71 9.58 -10.62
C ALA A 16 -2.09 8.64 -9.57
N THR A 17 -1.66 7.45 -10.00
CA THR A 17 -0.99 6.48 -9.13
C THR A 17 0.32 7.04 -8.56
N GLU A 18 1.17 7.62 -9.40
CA GLU A 18 2.44 8.21 -8.94
C GLU A 18 2.20 9.36 -7.95
N ARG A 19 1.23 10.24 -8.20
CA ARG A 19 0.87 11.33 -7.26
C ARG A 19 0.43 10.78 -5.90
N PHE A 20 -0.40 9.75 -5.89
CA PHE A 20 -0.85 9.12 -4.64
C PHE A 20 0.34 8.62 -3.80
N TYR A 21 1.20 7.78 -4.39
CA TYR A 21 2.34 7.22 -3.66
C TYR A 21 3.42 8.27 -3.31
N ALA A 22 3.49 9.36 -4.08
CA ALA A 22 4.35 10.50 -3.72
C ALA A 22 3.91 11.18 -2.42
N CYS A 23 2.61 11.19 -2.09
CA CYS A 23 2.10 11.67 -0.80
C CYS A 23 2.57 10.80 0.37
N LEU A 24 2.85 9.51 0.11
CA LEU A 24 3.40 8.56 1.08
C LEU A 24 4.93 8.56 1.11
N GLY A 25 5.57 9.46 0.38
CA GLY A 25 7.03 9.59 0.35
C GLY A 25 7.75 8.75 -0.71
N LEU A 26 7.05 7.86 -1.43
CA LEU A 26 7.68 7.05 -2.45
C LEU A 26 8.10 7.89 -3.66
N ARG A 27 9.20 7.50 -4.29
CA ARG A 27 9.73 8.16 -5.47
C ARG A 27 10.10 7.15 -6.54
N ARG A 28 9.93 7.57 -7.81
CA ARG A 28 10.30 6.74 -8.96
C ARG A 28 11.78 6.43 -8.94
N GLN A 29 12.12 5.14 -8.95
CA GLN A 29 13.48 4.64 -9.06
C GLN A 29 13.89 4.44 -10.51
N PHE A 30 13.02 3.82 -11.32
CA PHE A 30 13.18 3.66 -12.76
C PHE A 30 11.83 3.39 -13.43
N GLU A 31 11.81 3.39 -14.75
CA GLU A 31 10.58 3.23 -15.54
C GLU A 31 10.72 2.19 -16.63
N PHE A 32 9.59 1.67 -17.07
CA PHE A 32 9.50 0.79 -18.24
C PHE A 32 8.88 1.54 -19.41
N ARG A 33 9.49 1.39 -20.57
CA ARG A 33 8.92 1.83 -21.84
C ARG A 33 8.88 0.68 -22.83
N ASN A 34 7.82 0.63 -23.65
CA ASN A 34 7.76 -0.33 -24.74
C ASN A 34 8.65 0.12 -25.92
N LEU A 35 8.70 -0.70 -26.98
CA LEU A 35 9.51 -0.44 -28.17
C LEU A 35 9.13 0.85 -28.92
N THR A 36 7.93 1.38 -28.73
CA THR A 36 7.48 2.65 -29.30
C THR A 36 7.75 3.85 -28.40
N GLY A 37 8.40 3.66 -27.22
CA GLY A 37 8.69 4.70 -26.24
C GLY A 37 7.52 5.03 -25.30
N LEU A 38 6.40 4.33 -25.38
CA LEU A 38 5.27 4.52 -24.45
C LEU A 38 5.66 4.09 -23.04
N LEU A 39 5.40 4.94 -22.03
CA LEU A 39 5.53 4.59 -20.62
C LEU A 39 4.51 3.51 -20.27
N ILE A 40 4.98 2.33 -19.84
CA ILE A 40 4.15 1.18 -19.50
C ILE A 40 4.21 0.79 -18.03
N GLY A 41 5.03 1.48 -17.23
CA GLY A 41 5.14 1.24 -15.79
C GLY A 41 6.38 1.85 -15.20
N PHE A 42 6.52 1.67 -13.89
CA PHE A 42 7.68 2.15 -13.14
C PHE A 42 7.82 1.41 -11.81
N TYR A 43 8.99 1.55 -11.19
CA TYR A 43 9.26 1.17 -9.81
C TYR A 43 9.28 2.39 -8.92
N LEU A 44 8.55 2.34 -7.82
CA LEU A 44 8.62 3.30 -6.72
C LEU A 44 9.43 2.67 -5.58
N LYS A 45 10.33 3.44 -4.98
CA LYS A 45 11.24 2.95 -3.94
C LYS A 45 10.70 3.28 -2.55
N PHE A 46 10.75 2.28 -1.66
CA PHE A 46 10.67 2.43 -0.21
C PHE A 46 12.08 2.69 0.38
N ASP A 47 12.15 3.16 1.61
CA ASP A 47 13.44 3.51 2.24
C ASP A 47 14.36 2.31 2.47
N ASP A 48 13.82 1.11 2.61
CA ASP A 48 14.55 -0.14 2.91
C ASP A 48 15.03 -0.92 1.68
N GLU A 49 15.01 -0.31 0.50
CA GLU A 49 15.34 -0.95 -0.78
C GLU A 49 14.36 -2.07 -1.20
N THR A 50 13.12 -1.99 -0.75
CA THR A 50 11.99 -2.69 -1.35
C THR A 50 11.27 -1.75 -2.32
N PHE A 51 10.38 -2.31 -3.14
CA PHE A 51 9.77 -1.52 -4.21
C PHE A 51 8.29 -1.83 -4.37
N LEU A 52 7.58 -0.85 -4.92
CA LEU A 52 6.29 -1.03 -5.53
C LEU A 52 6.45 -0.93 -7.05
N GLU A 53 6.20 -2.04 -7.75
CA GLU A 53 6.10 -2.05 -9.20
C GLU A 53 4.69 -1.65 -9.62
N VAL A 54 4.61 -0.72 -10.54
CA VAL A 54 3.32 -0.28 -11.13
C VAL A 54 3.36 -0.60 -12.62
N ILE A 55 2.38 -1.37 -13.09
CA ILE A 55 2.27 -1.75 -14.50
C ILE A 55 0.99 -1.19 -15.12
N ARG A 56 1.10 -0.59 -16.32
CA ARG A 56 -0.03 -0.03 -17.04
C ARG A 56 -0.92 -1.13 -17.59
N VAL A 57 -2.22 -0.99 -17.36
CA VAL A 57 -3.28 -1.79 -17.94
C VAL A 57 -4.39 -0.91 -18.51
N GLN A 58 -5.28 -1.44 -19.35
CA GLN A 58 -6.46 -0.71 -19.82
C GLN A 58 -7.56 -0.67 -18.74
N SER A 59 -7.71 -1.78 -18.00
CA SER A 59 -8.63 -1.87 -16.87
C SER A 59 -8.00 -2.74 -15.77
N VAL A 60 -8.13 -2.28 -14.52
CA VAL A 60 -7.61 -3.00 -13.36
C VAL A 60 -8.46 -4.22 -13.05
N ARG A 61 -7.83 -5.34 -12.65
CA ARG A 61 -8.53 -6.55 -12.21
C ARG A 61 -9.25 -6.30 -10.89
N GLU A 62 -10.44 -6.88 -10.74
CA GLU A 62 -11.23 -6.61 -9.55
C GLU A 62 -10.74 -7.38 -8.33
N GLU A 63 -10.36 -8.61 -8.34
CA GLU A 63 -9.90 -9.29 -7.12
C GLU A 63 -9.01 -10.53 -7.36
N GLY A 64 -8.10 -10.74 -6.41
CA GLY A 64 -7.26 -11.93 -6.27
C GLY A 64 -7.17 -12.39 -4.81
N ALA A 65 -6.27 -13.33 -4.52
CA ALA A 65 -5.99 -13.80 -3.16
C ALA A 65 -5.25 -12.74 -2.32
N CYS A 66 -4.54 -11.82 -2.95
CA CYS A 66 -3.92 -10.68 -2.26
C CYS A 66 -5.01 -9.65 -1.92
N ARG A 67 -5.24 -9.41 -0.64
CA ARG A 67 -6.29 -8.51 -0.15
C ARG A 67 -5.81 -7.08 0.00
N HIS A 68 -4.59 -6.90 0.48
CA HIS A 68 -3.94 -5.62 0.71
C HIS A 68 -2.43 -5.83 0.87
N PHE A 69 -1.71 -4.75 0.89
CA PHE A 69 -0.37 -4.70 1.47
C PHE A 69 -0.30 -3.55 2.49
N ALA A 70 0.66 -3.63 3.40
CA ALA A 70 0.86 -2.61 4.40
C ALA A 70 2.18 -1.87 4.17
N ILE A 71 2.17 -0.58 4.54
CA ILE A 71 3.33 0.30 4.53
C ILE A 71 3.61 0.73 5.97
N GLU A 72 4.80 0.42 6.49
CA GLU A 72 5.23 0.91 7.80
C GLU A 72 5.71 2.35 7.71
N SER A 73 5.36 3.15 8.69
CA SER A 73 5.78 4.54 8.86
C SER A 73 5.92 4.87 10.34
N ASP A 74 6.80 5.80 10.65
CA ASP A 74 6.95 6.32 12.03
C ASP A 74 5.77 7.23 12.45
N ASP A 75 4.97 7.74 11.49
CA ASP A 75 3.82 8.61 11.76
C ASP A 75 2.74 8.45 10.68
N VAL A 76 1.79 7.56 10.91
CA VAL A 76 0.64 7.37 9.99
C VAL A 76 -0.34 8.54 10.00
N GLY A 77 -0.33 9.35 11.08
CA GLY A 77 -1.12 10.57 11.14
C GLY A 77 -0.64 11.62 10.14
N ALA A 78 0.68 11.78 10.01
CA ALA A 78 1.28 12.67 9.03
C ALA A 78 1.00 12.19 7.59
N LEU A 79 1.09 10.88 7.32
CA LEU A 79 0.75 10.32 6.01
C LEU A 79 -0.73 10.54 5.66
N ARG A 80 -1.62 10.32 6.64
CA ARG A 80 -3.05 10.62 6.48
C ARG A 80 -3.28 12.08 6.09
N ALA A 81 -2.66 13.00 6.81
CA ALA A 81 -2.79 14.43 6.54
C ALA A 81 -2.30 14.80 5.13
N ALA A 82 -1.19 14.20 4.68
CA ALA A 82 -0.65 14.41 3.33
C ALA A 82 -1.61 13.90 2.24
N LEU A 83 -2.22 12.73 2.43
CA LEU A 83 -3.22 12.19 1.51
C LEU A 83 -4.44 13.12 1.40
N LEU A 84 -5.02 13.53 2.54
CA LEU A 84 -6.18 14.41 2.57
C LEU A 84 -5.88 15.78 1.94
N ALA A 85 -4.70 16.36 2.20
CA ALA A 85 -4.27 17.63 1.61
C ALA A 85 -4.11 17.54 0.08
N ALA A 86 -3.75 16.36 -0.44
CA ALA A 86 -3.64 16.11 -1.88
C ALA A 86 -4.99 15.73 -2.55
N GLY A 87 -6.09 15.67 -1.78
CA GLY A 87 -7.43 15.37 -2.27
C GLY A 87 -7.74 13.86 -2.36
N PHE A 88 -6.94 13.00 -1.72
CA PHE A 88 -7.24 11.58 -1.59
C PHE A 88 -8.02 11.28 -0.32
N GLU A 89 -8.73 10.15 -0.31
CA GLU A 89 -9.45 9.67 0.87
C GLU A 89 -8.51 8.83 1.75
N ALA A 90 -8.66 8.98 3.06
CA ALA A 90 -8.01 8.15 4.06
C ALA A 90 -8.89 8.04 5.31
N GLY A 91 -8.97 6.83 5.86
CA GLY A 91 -9.72 6.56 7.09
C GLY A 91 -9.11 7.24 8.32
N ASP A 92 -9.78 7.15 9.44
CA ASP A 92 -9.25 7.66 10.71
C ASP A 92 -8.12 6.77 11.25
N LYS A 93 -7.19 7.38 12.00
CA LYS A 93 -6.15 6.65 12.72
C LYS A 93 -6.80 5.81 13.83
N GLN A 94 -6.56 4.50 13.82
CA GLN A 94 -7.14 3.55 14.76
C GLN A 94 -6.05 2.66 15.35
N LEU A 95 -6.28 2.20 16.59
CA LEU A 95 -5.43 1.18 17.21
C LEU A 95 -6.07 -0.19 16.98
N GLY A 96 -5.31 -1.10 16.36
CA GLY A 96 -5.72 -2.48 16.15
C GLY A 96 -5.56 -3.32 17.41
N GLU A 97 -6.17 -4.51 17.40
CA GLU A 97 -6.07 -5.50 18.50
C GLU A 97 -4.63 -6.04 18.67
N ASP A 98 -3.80 -5.92 17.66
CA ASP A 98 -2.38 -6.23 17.66
C ASP A 98 -1.49 -5.08 18.18
N HIS A 99 -2.11 -4.03 18.75
CA HIS A 99 -1.46 -2.81 19.23
C HIS A 99 -0.69 -2.03 18.16
N THR A 100 -1.14 -2.14 16.90
CA THR A 100 -0.61 -1.35 15.80
C THR A 100 -1.54 -0.17 15.50
N TRP A 101 -0.99 1.04 15.44
CA TRP A 101 -1.72 2.16 14.89
C TRP A 101 -1.82 2.02 13.38
N MET A 102 -3.00 2.24 12.83
CA MET A 102 -3.24 2.08 11.40
C MET A 102 -4.14 3.17 10.83
N VAL A 103 -3.91 3.45 9.55
CA VAL A 103 -4.79 4.24 8.69
C VAL A 103 -5.04 3.42 7.42
N ASN A 104 -6.30 3.25 7.07
CA ASN A 104 -6.70 2.54 5.86
C ASN A 104 -6.94 3.53 4.72
N CYS A 105 -6.47 3.21 3.52
CA CYS A 105 -6.73 4.00 2.32
C CYS A 105 -6.84 3.11 1.08
N ARG A 106 -7.24 3.70 -0.03
CA ARG A 106 -7.18 3.07 -1.34
C ARG A 106 -6.42 3.96 -2.30
N ASP A 107 -5.60 3.34 -3.13
CA ASP A 107 -4.98 4.06 -4.22
C ASP A 107 -5.98 4.37 -5.34
N PRO A 108 -5.62 5.18 -6.37
CA PRO A 108 -6.53 5.50 -7.48
C PRO A 108 -6.99 4.29 -8.29
N ASN A 109 -6.38 3.13 -8.13
CA ASN A 109 -6.74 1.88 -8.81
C ASN A 109 -7.64 0.98 -7.95
N GLY A 110 -8.00 1.42 -6.73
CA GLY A 110 -8.78 0.66 -5.76
C GLY A 110 -7.97 -0.33 -4.92
N VAL A 111 -6.65 -0.35 -5.03
CA VAL A 111 -5.78 -1.19 -4.20
C VAL A 111 -5.93 -0.78 -2.74
N PHE A 112 -6.30 -1.73 -1.88
CA PHE A 112 -6.42 -1.48 -0.45
C PHE A 112 -5.04 -1.48 0.20
N ILE A 113 -4.76 -0.44 0.99
CA ILE A 113 -3.47 -0.22 1.66
C ILE A 113 -3.74 0.08 3.13
N GLU A 114 -2.97 -0.56 3.98
CA GLU A 114 -2.89 -0.25 5.40
C GLU A 114 -1.58 0.49 5.69
N LEU A 115 -1.67 1.69 6.26
CA LEU A 115 -0.52 2.43 6.77
C LEU A 115 -0.35 2.03 8.24
N HIS A 116 0.79 1.45 8.60
CA HIS A 116 1.07 0.91 9.93
C HIS A 116 2.14 1.74 10.65
N GLU A 117 1.90 2.01 11.94
CA GLU A 117 2.88 2.61 12.86
C GLU A 117 3.06 1.66 14.04
N TYR A 118 4.25 1.06 14.14
CA TYR A 118 4.56 0.08 15.19
C TYR A 118 5.09 0.77 16.44
N GLY A 119 4.24 0.82 17.48
CA GLY A 119 4.62 1.26 18.81
C GLY A 119 5.39 0.18 19.60
N PRO A 120 5.82 0.52 20.84
CA PRO A 120 6.53 -0.44 21.70
C PRO A 120 5.74 -1.71 22.03
N GLN A 121 4.41 -1.67 21.95
CA GLN A 121 3.53 -2.79 22.28
C GLN A 121 3.01 -3.56 21.07
N SER A 122 3.36 -3.11 19.84
CA SER A 122 2.91 -3.78 18.62
C SER A 122 3.38 -5.22 18.54
N MET A 123 2.48 -6.15 18.25
CA MET A 123 2.78 -7.58 18.20
C MET A 123 3.75 -7.95 17.08
N GLN A 124 3.87 -7.13 16.04
CA GLN A 124 4.88 -7.27 14.99
C GLN A 124 6.31 -7.24 15.54
N ARG A 125 6.52 -6.59 16.71
CA ARG A 125 7.82 -6.53 17.40
C ARG A 125 8.03 -7.68 18.39
N HIS A 126 6.95 -8.21 18.98
CA HIS A 126 7.03 -9.13 20.12
C HIS A 126 6.47 -10.51 19.82
N GLY A 127 5.67 -10.66 18.78
CA GLY A 127 4.92 -11.88 18.53
C GLY A 127 3.76 -12.06 19.52
N GLY A 128 3.25 -13.29 19.63
CA GLY A 128 2.16 -13.64 20.53
C GLY A 128 0.91 -14.09 19.77
N THR A 129 -0.26 -13.95 20.42
CA THR A 129 -1.56 -14.31 19.85
C THR A 129 -2.47 -13.10 19.88
N CYS A 130 -2.87 -12.62 18.70
CA CYS A 130 -3.92 -11.61 18.56
C CYS A 130 -5.29 -12.31 18.45
N VAL A 131 -6.24 -11.93 19.31
CA VAL A 131 -7.59 -12.49 19.29
C VAL A 131 -8.52 -11.53 18.56
N LEU A 132 -9.13 -12.00 17.47
CA LEU A 132 -10.04 -11.22 16.64
C LEU A 132 -11.44 -11.85 16.64
N ASP A 133 -12.46 -11.01 16.69
CA ASP A 133 -13.85 -11.44 16.43
C ASP A 133 -14.03 -11.58 14.90
N TYR A 134 -13.55 -12.70 14.37
CA TYR A 134 -13.59 -13.00 12.95
C TYR A 134 -14.06 -14.43 12.69
N ILE A 135 -15.06 -14.56 11.82
CA ILE A 135 -15.56 -15.85 11.35
C ILE A 135 -15.21 -16.00 9.87
N PRO A 136 -14.40 -17.03 9.49
CA PRO A 136 -14.10 -17.29 8.09
C PRO A 136 -15.38 -17.54 7.30
N ARG A 137 -15.64 -16.72 6.28
CA ARG A 137 -16.80 -16.89 5.40
C ARG A 137 -16.41 -17.68 4.17
N ARG A 138 -17.29 -18.60 3.74
CA ARG A 138 -17.18 -19.20 2.41
C ARG A 138 -17.53 -18.11 1.39
N ARG A 139 -16.70 -17.92 0.37
CA ARG A 139 -17.12 -17.15 -0.79
C ARG A 139 -18.23 -17.95 -1.50
N SER A 140 -19.32 -17.30 -1.85
CA SER A 140 -20.30 -17.89 -2.74
C SER A 140 -19.63 -18.15 -4.10
N PRO A 141 -19.90 -19.31 -4.74
CA PRO A 141 -19.35 -19.61 -6.06
C PRO A 141 -19.79 -18.60 -7.11
#